data_1c0038f6cff26cf170a3797bb164897e
#
_entry.id   1c0038f6cff26cf170a3797bb164897e
#
_cell.length_a   1.000
_cell.length_b   1.000
_cell.length_c   1.000
_cell.angle_alpha   90.00
_cell.angle_beta   90.00
_cell.angle_gamma   90.00
#
_symmetry.space_group_name_H-M   'P 1'
#
loop_
_entity.id
_entity.type
_entity.pdbx_description
1 polymer ?
#
loop_
_entity_poly.entity_id
_entity_poly.type
_entity_poly.pdbx_seq_one_letter_code
_entity_poly.pdbx_strand_id
1 'polypeptide(L)'
;MFAPRLALASLSGEADAAWARAGSDYAGCAFLGGVSLDGPTREAARELVARERNEFLPDDPIAFVDEQLAALADAPIRPGVNVRTTSVEPLREAARVAADHGALLEINAHCRQDELCAVGAGETLLADTDRLAEYVRAASDADVTVSVKVRTEVPGVDLAALALELERAGADCLHVDAMDSERVVADVR
;
A
#
# COMPACT_ATOMS: atom_id res chain seq x y z
N MET A 1 10.85 -13.89 -0.06
CA MET A 1 11.08 -13.38 -1.43
C MET A 1 10.16 -14.16 -2.38
N PHE A 2 9.67 -13.57 -3.45
CA PHE A 2 8.75 -14.20 -4.41
C PHE A 2 9.46 -14.46 -5.75
N ALA A 3 8.92 -15.40 -6.54
CA ALA A 3 9.44 -15.73 -7.86
C ALA A 3 8.27 -15.96 -8.84
N PRO A 4 8.36 -15.41 -10.07
CA PRO A 4 9.44 -14.56 -10.60
C PRO A 4 9.55 -13.23 -9.83
N ARG A 5 10.70 -12.53 -9.96
CA ARG A 5 10.95 -11.24 -9.30
C ARG A 5 10.23 -10.08 -10.02
N LEU A 6 8.95 -10.26 -10.28
CA LEU A 6 8.05 -9.27 -10.83
C LEU A 6 6.87 -9.13 -9.90
N ALA A 7 6.53 -7.91 -9.52
CA ALA A 7 5.35 -7.60 -8.73
C ALA A 7 4.39 -6.73 -9.56
N LEU A 8 3.12 -7.05 -9.50
CA LEU A 8 2.06 -6.21 -10.04
C LEU A 8 1.72 -5.13 -9.01
N ALA A 9 1.84 -3.87 -9.42
CA ALA A 9 1.50 -2.74 -8.58
C ALA A 9 -0.02 -2.54 -8.50
N SER A 10 -0.52 -2.10 -7.35
CA SER A 10 -1.94 -1.83 -7.13
C SER A 10 -2.50 -0.79 -8.11
N LEU A 11 -3.70 -1.04 -8.61
CA LEU A 11 -4.51 -0.14 -9.43
C LEU A 11 -5.85 0.08 -8.72
N SER A 12 -6.09 1.30 -8.26
CA SER A 12 -7.30 1.64 -7.50
C SER A 12 -8.58 1.28 -8.26
N GLY A 13 -9.49 0.55 -7.59
CA GLY A 13 -10.75 0.11 -8.16
C GLY A 13 -10.67 -1.00 -9.22
N GLU A 14 -9.46 -1.52 -9.50
CA GLU A 14 -9.24 -2.55 -10.54
C GLU A 14 -8.43 -3.74 -10.03
N ALA A 15 -7.43 -3.51 -9.18
CA ALA A 15 -6.55 -4.56 -8.68
C ALA A 15 -7.23 -5.37 -7.57
N ASP A 16 -8.13 -6.25 -7.94
CA ASP A 16 -8.81 -7.23 -7.09
C ASP A 16 -8.16 -8.63 -7.19
N ALA A 17 -8.73 -9.62 -6.51
CA ALA A 17 -8.24 -10.99 -6.54
C ALA A 17 -8.33 -11.62 -7.95
N ALA A 18 -9.35 -11.28 -8.74
CA ALA A 18 -9.48 -11.80 -10.10
C ALA A 18 -8.38 -11.25 -11.01
N TRP A 19 -8.08 -9.96 -10.89
CA TRP A 19 -6.97 -9.33 -11.60
C TRP A 19 -5.61 -9.94 -11.20
N ALA A 20 -5.36 -10.13 -9.91
CA ALA A 20 -4.12 -10.75 -9.42
C ALA A 20 -3.96 -12.19 -9.93
N ARG A 21 -5.04 -12.97 -9.90
CA ARG A 21 -5.07 -14.34 -10.42
C ARG A 21 -4.78 -14.39 -11.93
N ALA A 22 -5.31 -13.47 -12.71
CA ALA A 22 -5.03 -13.39 -14.13
C ALA A 22 -3.55 -13.08 -14.46
N GLY A 23 -2.86 -12.37 -13.54
CA GLY A 23 -1.43 -12.04 -13.66
C GLY A 23 -0.48 -13.10 -13.09
N SER A 24 -0.99 -14.15 -12.45
CA SER A 24 -0.20 -15.11 -11.67
C SER A 24 0.80 -15.93 -12.48
N ASP A 25 0.58 -16.11 -13.77
CA ASP A 25 1.53 -16.80 -14.68
C ASP A 25 2.79 -15.95 -14.97
N TYR A 26 2.73 -14.65 -14.72
CA TYR A 26 3.78 -13.69 -15.09
C TYR A 26 4.48 -13.05 -13.89
N ALA A 27 3.81 -12.95 -12.76
CA ALA A 27 4.29 -12.24 -11.58
C ALA A 27 4.33 -13.14 -10.35
N GLY A 28 5.34 -12.94 -9.50
CA GLY A 28 5.47 -13.67 -8.24
C GLY A 28 4.77 -12.98 -7.06
N CYS A 29 4.33 -11.73 -7.25
CA CYS A 29 3.60 -10.95 -6.25
C CYS A 29 2.57 -10.04 -6.94
N ALA A 30 1.45 -9.76 -6.26
CA ALA A 30 0.48 -8.76 -6.71
C ALA A 30 -0.06 -7.97 -5.51
N PHE A 31 -0.01 -6.64 -5.61
CA PHE A 31 -0.61 -5.75 -4.63
C PHE A 31 -2.04 -5.39 -5.05
N LEU A 32 -3.01 -5.85 -4.28
CA LEU A 32 -4.42 -5.49 -4.41
C LEU A 32 -4.67 -4.06 -3.91
N GLY A 33 -5.75 -3.44 -4.30
CA GLY A 33 -6.16 -2.14 -3.76
C GLY A 33 -5.77 -0.97 -4.68
N GLY A 34 -5.57 0.30 -4.24
CA GLY A 34 -5.57 0.79 -2.84
C GLY A 34 -6.94 0.84 -2.18
N VAL A 35 -7.01 0.29 -1.02
CA VAL A 35 -8.22 0.27 -0.22
C VAL A 35 -8.19 1.38 0.83
N SER A 36 -9.21 2.21 0.87
CA SER A 36 -9.38 3.25 1.89
C SER A 36 -10.05 2.67 3.12
N LEU A 37 -9.37 2.73 4.28
CA LEU A 37 -9.78 1.99 5.48
C LEU A 37 -10.69 2.78 6.42
N ASP A 38 -10.48 4.10 6.55
CA ASP A 38 -11.15 4.95 7.54
C ASP A 38 -12.08 6.00 6.92
N GLY A 39 -12.87 6.66 7.75
CA GLY A 39 -13.85 7.64 7.32
C GLY A 39 -13.31 8.71 6.37
N PRO A 40 -12.21 9.42 6.75
CA PRO A 40 -11.64 10.47 5.91
C PRO A 40 -11.17 9.96 4.53
N THR A 41 -10.41 8.85 4.48
CA THR A 41 -9.92 8.31 3.20
C THR A 41 -11.05 7.71 2.35
N ARG A 42 -12.10 7.16 2.96
CA ARG A 42 -13.29 6.65 2.26
C ARG A 42 -14.10 7.78 1.65
N GLU A 43 -14.21 8.93 2.33
CA GLU A 43 -14.87 10.10 1.75
C GLU A 43 -14.08 10.66 0.57
N ALA A 44 -12.76 10.80 0.71
CA ALA A 44 -11.87 11.16 -0.38
C ALA A 44 -12.01 10.21 -1.59
N ALA A 45 -12.13 8.89 -1.34
CA ALA A 45 -12.37 7.91 -2.40
C ALA A 45 -13.74 8.10 -3.09
N ARG A 46 -14.79 8.48 -2.36
CA ARG A 46 -16.10 8.83 -2.98
C ARG A 46 -16.01 10.08 -3.86
N GLU A 47 -15.26 11.08 -3.42
CA GLU A 47 -15.02 12.30 -4.22
C GLU A 47 -14.26 11.95 -5.52
N LEU A 48 -13.27 11.03 -5.45
CA LEU A 48 -12.56 10.54 -6.63
C LEU A 48 -13.52 9.82 -7.60
N VAL A 49 -14.42 8.96 -7.11
CA VAL A 49 -15.43 8.30 -7.95
C VAL A 49 -16.37 9.31 -8.58
N ALA A 50 -16.75 10.37 -7.87
CA ALA A 50 -17.58 11.45 -8.44
C ALA A 50 -16.86 12.21 -9.58
N ARG A 51 -15.52 12.08 -9.68
CA ARG A 51 -14.69 12.59 -10.78
C ARG A 51 -14.31 11.51 -11.81
N GLU A 52 -15.10 10.46 -11.89
CA GLU A 52 -14.92 9.35 -12.84
C GLU A 52 -13.59 8.57 -12.65
N ARG A 53 -13.06 8.54 -11.41
CA ARG A 53 -11.93 7.68 -11.05
C ARG A 53 -12.44 6.34 -10.51
N ASN A 54 -11.68 5.28 -10.76
CA ASN A 54 -12.00 3.97 -10.19
C ASN A 54 -11.44 3.90 -8.76
N GLU A 55 -12.30 3.51 -7.81
CA GLU A 55 -11.92 3.24 -6.42
C GLU A 55 -12.75 2.08 -5.86
N PHE A 56 -12.17 1.32 -4.93
CA PHE A 56 -12.93 0.36 -4.13
C PHE A 56 -13.68 1.09 -3.03
N LEU A 57 -15.00 0.90 -2.98
CA LEU A 57 -15.88 1.50 -1.96
C LEU A 57 -16.72 0.42 -1.24
N PRO A 58 -16.10 -0.61 -0.64
CA PRO A 58 -16.85 -1.62 0.10
C PRO A 58 -17.51 -1.01 1.36
N ASP A 59 -18.60 -1.59 1.83
CA ASP A 59 -19.25 -1.18 3.07
C ASP A 59 -18.32 -1.41 4.27
N ASP A 60 -17.68 -2.56 4.31
CA ASP A 60 -16.62 -2.93 5.28
C ASP A 60 -15.29 -3.16 4.57
N PRO A 61 -14.32 -2.24 4.69
CA PRO A 61 -13.04 -2.37 4.02
C PRO A 61 -12.17 -3.50 4.58
N ILE A 62 -12.29 -3.86 5.85
CA ILE A 62 -11.50 -4.94 6.46
C ILE A 62 -12.03 -6.30 5.99
N ALA A 63 -13.34 -6.49 6.01
CA ALA A 63 -13.96 -7.70 5.45
C ALA A 63 -13.65 -7.85 3.95
N PHE A 64 -13.67 -6.74 3.20
CA PHE A 64 -13.28 -6.76 1.78
C PHE A 64 -11.84 -7.22 1.59
N VAL A 65 -10.89 -6.71 2.39
CA VAL A 65 -9.48 -7.16 2.33
C VAL A 65 -9.37 -8.65 2.61
N ASP A 66 -10.05 -9.14 3.64
CA ASP A 66 -10.07 -10.56 4.01
C ASP A 66 -10.60 -11.43 2.86
N GLU A 67 -11.73 -11.08 2.29
CA GLU A 67 -12.35 -11.79 1.16
C GLU A 67 -11.43 -11.82 -0.07
N GLN A 68 -10.80 -10.69 -0.41
CA GLN A 68 -9.90 -10.61 -1.55
C GLN A 68 -8.64 -11.46 -1.35
N LEU A 69 -8.06 -11.47 -0.16
CA LEU A 69 -6.89 -12.29 0.17
C LEU A 69 -7.25 -13.78 0.22
N ALA A 70 -8.39 -14.13 0.82
CA ALA A 70 -8.90 -15.50 0.85
C ALA A 70 -9.10 -16.08 -0.56
N ALA A 71 -9.58 -15.26 -1.50
CA ALA A 71 -9.77 -15.66 -2.90
C ALA A 71 -8.46 -15.99 -3.64
N LEU A 72 -7.30 -15.67 -3.06
CA LEU A 72 -5.97 -15.97 -3.62
C LEU A 72 -5.25 -17.12 -2.90
N ALA A 73 -5.87 -17.77 -1.93
CA ALA A 73 -5.22 -18.80 -1.10
C ALA A 73 -4.60 -19.96 -1.89
N ASP A 74 -5.17 -20.29 -3.05
CA ASP A 74 -4.70 -21.36 -3.96
C ASP A 74 -3.97 -20.82 -5.21
N ALA A 75 -3.78 -19.52 -5.32
CA ALA A 75 -3.12 -18.91 -6.47
C ALA A 75 -1.59 -18.99 -6.34
N PRO A 76 -0.86 -19.25 -7.44
CA PRO A 76 0.61 -19.32 -7.42
C PRO A 76 1.27 -17.93 -7.42
N ILE A 77 0.71 -16.99 -6.67
CA ILE A 77 1.19 -15.61 -6.55
C ILE A 77 1.14 -15.18 -5.09
N ARG A 78 2.17 -14.51 -4.60
CA ARG A 78 2.14 -13.94 -3.24
C ARG A 78 1.25 -12.71 -3.21
N PRO A 79 0.16 -12.70 -2.44
CA PRO A 79 -0.69 -11.52 -2.37
C PRO A 79 -0.07 -10.44 -1.49
N GLY A 80 -0.41 -9.19 -1.79
CA GLY A 80 -0.22 -8.04 -0.95
C GLY A 80 -1.45 -7.14 -1.04
N VAL A 81 -1.65 -6.26 -0.08
CA VAL A 81 -2.73 -5.28 -0.12
C VAL A 81 -2.20 -3.88 0.14
N ASN A 82 -2.51 -2.95 -0.77
CA ASN A 82 -2.19 -1.53 -0.63
C ASN A 82 -3.35 -0.82 0.06
N VAL A 83 -3.05 -0.14 1.16
CA VAL A 83 -4.06 0.51 2.00
C VAL A 83 -3.79 1.99 2.22
N ARG A 84 -4.86 2.76 2.40
CA ARG A 84 -4.85 4.19 2.73
C ARG A 84 -5.59 4.41 4.02
N THR A 85 -5.00 5.16 4.93
CA THR A 85 -5.61 5.50 6.21
C THR A 85 -5.04 6.80 6.77
N THR A 86 -5.79 7.44 7.65
CA THR A 86 -5.37 8.60 8.44
C THR A 86 -5.19 8.25 9.91
N SER A 87 -5.38 6.98 10.28
CA SER A 87 -5.33 6.52 11.67
C SER A 87 -4.71 5.12 11.79
N VAL A 88 -4.16 4.86 12.97
CA VAL A 88 -3.39 3.64 13.26
C VAL A 88 -4.27 2.40 13.41
N GLU A 89 -5.46 2.53 14.02
CA GLU A 89 -6.24 1.34 14.38
C GLU A 89 -6.77 0.55 13.17
N PRO A 90 -7.38 1.17 12.12
CA PRO A 90 -7.74 0.44 10.92
C PRO A 90 -6.53 -0.19 10.21
N LEU A 91 -5.34 0.45 10.32
CA LEU A 91 -4.12 -0.11 9.76
C LEU A 91 -3.71 -1.40 10.49
N ARG A 92 -3.80 -1.43 11.84
CA ARG A 92 -3.53 -2.63 12.63
C ARG A 92 -4.49 -3.78 12.29
N GLU A 93 -5.76 -3.46 12.08
CA GLU A 93 -6.74 -4.48 11.67
C GLU A 93 -6.39 -5.06 10.31
N ALA A 94 -6.10 -4.22 9.32
CA ALA A 94 -5.67 -4.68 7.99
C ALA A 94 -4.35 -5.46 8.04
N ALA A 95 -3.42 -5.09 8.93
CA ALA A 95 -2.16 -5.78 9.12
C ALA A 95 -2.37 -7.20 9.67
N ARG A 96 -3.26 -7.39 10.64
CA ARG A 96 -3.62 -8.72 11.19
C ARG A 96 -4.24 -9.60 10.10
N VAL A 97 -5.19 -9.05 9.34
CA VAL A 97 -5.81 -9.79 8.22
C VAL A 97 -4.76 -10.18 7.18
N ALA A 98 -3.87 -9.27 6.80
CA ALA A 98 -2.79 -9.61 5.87
C ALA A 98 -1.85 -10.70 6.42
N ALA A 99 -1.51 -10.64 7.71
CA ALA A 99 -0.69 -11.66 8.38
C ALA A 99 -1.37 -13.04 8.37
N ASP A 100 -2.67 -13.12 8.67
CA ASP A 100 -3.45 -14.36 8.69
C ASP A 100 -3.46 -15.07 7.32
N HIS A 101 -3.35 -14.30 6.23
CA HIS A 101 -3.24 -14.81 4.85
C HIS A 101 -1.80 -14.97 4.35
N GLY A 102 -0.77 -14.66 5.15
CA GLY A 102 0.64 -14.65 4.69
C GLY A 102 0.93 -13.62 3.60
N ALA A 103 0.07 -12.60 3.49
CA ALA A 103 0.17 -11.52 2.52
C ALA A 103 1.15 -10.44 2.97
N LEU A 104 1.50 -9.52 2.06
CA LEU A 104 2.17 -8.27 2.41
C LEU A 104 1.13 -7.18 2.72
N LEU A 105 1.42 -6.32 3.69
CA LEU A 105 0.71 -5.07 3.85
C LEU A 105 1.52 -3.94 3.23
N GLU A 106 0.93 -3.16 2.33
CA GLU A 106 1.58 -2.00 1.72
C GLU A 106 0.89 -0.70 2.15
N ILE A 107 1.63 0.16 2.86
CA ILE A 107 1.18 1.49 3.25
C ILE A 107 1.33 2.43 2.05
N ASN A 108 0.24 3.09 1.67
CA ASN A 108 0.23 4.03 0.55
C ASN A 108 0.74 5.40 0.98
N ALA A 109 1.99 5.72 0.61
CA ALA A 109 2.62 7.02 0.80
C ALA A 109 3.05 7.65 -0.55
N HIS A 110 2.34 7.33 -1.65
CA HIS A 110 2.72 7.83 -2.98
C HIS A 110 1.61 8.53 -3.74
N CYS A 111 0.35 8.28 -3.37
CA CYS A 111 -0.79 8.83 -4.10
C CYS A 111 -0.85 10.35 -3.95
N ARG A 112 -0.97 11.07 -5.07
CA ARG A 112 -1.00 12.54 -5.12
C ARG A 112 -2.37 13.11 -5.51
N GLN A 113 -3.43 12.34 -5.30
CA GLN A 113 -4.79 12.85 -5.49
C GLN A 113 -5.10 13.89 -4.42
N ASP A 114 -5.56 15.06 -4.83
CA ASP A 114 -5.81 16.20 -3.94
C ASP A 114 -6.72 15.83 -2.77
N GLU A 115 -7.76 15.02 -3.02
CA GLU A 115 -8.71 14.56 -2.03
C GLU A 115 -8.04 13.73 -0.92
N LEU A 116 -7.14 12.82 -1.30
CA LEU A 116 -6.39 11.99 -0.35
C LEU A 116 -5.32 12.81 0.39
N CYS A 117 -4.63 13.70 -0.32
CA CYS A 117 -3.64 14.58 0.28
C CYS A 117 -4.30 15.57 1.27
N ALA A 118 -5.49 16.09 0.96
CA ALA A 118 -6.23 17.00 1.82
C ALA A 118 -6.61 16.40 3.19
N VAL A 119 -6.80 15.08 3.25
CA VAL A 119 -7.04 14.37 4.52
C VAL A 119 -5.77 13.85 5.17
N GLY A 120 -4.59 14.12 4.59
CA GLY A 120 -3.30 13.72 5.15
C GLY A 120 -2.89 12.28 4.83
N ALA A 121 -3.45 11.68 3.77
CA ALA A 121 -3.03 10.38 3.24
C ALA A 121 -2.15 10.56 1.98
N GLY A 122 -1.73 9.45 1.37
CA GLY A 122 -0.93 9.49 0.16
C GLY A 122 0.45 10.13 0.37
N GLU A 123 0.91 10.92 -0.60
CA GLU A 123 2.27 11.50 -0.58
C GLU A 123 2.51 12.49 0.57
N THR A 124 1.46 13.00 1.22
CA THR A 124 1.61 13.86 2.40
C THR A 124 2.27 13.14 3.57
N LEU A 125 2.18 11.81 3.64
CA LEU A 125 2.89 11.00 4.62
C LEU A 125 4.41 11.06 4.46
N LEU A 126 4.93 11.32 3.25
CA LEU A 126 6.38 11.46 3.03
C LEU A 126 6.94 12.74 3.67
N ALA A 127 6.12 13.76 3.83
CA ALA A 127 6.49 15.00 4.54
C ALA A 127 6.30 14.89 6.06
N ASP A 128 5.55 13.87 6.54
CA ASP A 128 5.29 13.59 7.94
C ASP A 128 5.93 12.24 8.33
N THR A 129 7.26 12.22 8.33
CA THR A 129 8.08 11.01 8.53
C THR A 129 7.79 10.33 9.87
N ASP A 130 7.56 11.12 10.93
CA ASP A 130 7.26 10.59 12.26
C ASP A 130 5.95 9.76 12.24
N ARG A 131 4.91 10.28 11.60
CA ARG A 131 3.63 9.59 11.45
C ARG A 131 3.75 8.37 10.55
N LEU A 132 4.49 8.47 9.45
CA LEU A 132 4.72 7.33 8.57
C LEU A 132 5.48 6.21 9.30
N ALA A 133 6.50 6.56 10.09
CA ALA A 133 7.22 5.61 10.93
C ALA A 133 6.33 5.00 12.04
N GLU A 134 5.40 5.76 12.62
CA GLU A 134 4.38 5.24 13.54
C GLU A 134 3.49 4.20 12.86
N TYR A 135 3.04 4.46 11.64
CA TYR A 135 2.23 3.52 10.86
C TYR A 135 3.00 2.23 10.56
N VAL A 136 4.27 2.34 10.17
CA VAL A 136 5.12 1.17 9.92
C VAL A 136 5.27 0.33 11.19
N ARG A 137 5.57 0.94 12.36
CA ARG A 137 5.65 0.21 13.64
C ARG A 137 4.34 -0.50 13.96
N ALA A 138 3.22 0.21 13.82
CA ALA A 138 1.91 -0.33 14.11
C ALA A 138 1.52 -1.52 13.21
N ALA A 139 1.97 -1.51 11.96
CA ALA A 139 1.78 -2.62 11.04
C ALA A 139 2.70 -3.80 11.37
N SER A 140 3.98 -3.53 11.65
CA SER A 140 4.98 -4.57 11.96
C SER A 140 4.68 -5.33 13.25
N ASP A 141 3.95 -4.74 14.21
CA ASP A 141 3.48 -5.41 15.42
C ASP A 141 2.57 -6.63 15.14
N ALA A 142 2.02 -6.76 13.93
CA ALA A 142 1.17 -7.88 13.54
C ALA A 142 1.92 -9.05 12.90
N ASP A 143 3.26 -9.05 12.90
CA ASP A 143 4.11 -10.08 12.26
C ASP A 143 3.81 -10.25 10.76
N VAL A 144 3.48 -9.16 10.07
CA VAL A 144 3.23 -9.07 8.64
C VAL A 144 4.46 -8.51 7.91
N THR A 145 4.69 -8.92 6.67
CA THR A 145 5.69 -8.26 5.82
C THR A 145 5.18 -6.87 5.42
N VAL A 146 5.86 -5.82 5.88
CA VAL A 146 5.48 -4.43 5.64
C VAL A 146 6.20 -3.85 4.42
N SER A 147 5.42 -3.42 3.44
CA SER A 147 5.86 -2.61 2.31
C SER A 147 5.41 -1.16 2.51
N VAL A 148 6.22 -0.20 2.09
CA VAL A 148 5.80 1.19 2.00
C VAL A 148 5.92 1.64 0.55
N LYS A 149 4.79 2.02 -0.06
CA LYS A 149 4.80 2.58 -1.41
C LYS A 149 5.05 4.07 -1.34
N VAL A 150 6.21 4.47 -1.82
CA VAL A 150 6.70 5.84 -1.85
C VAL A 150 6.84 6.33 -3.29
N ARG A 151 7.05 7.62 -3.47
CA ARG A 151 7.38 8.19 -4.77
C ARG A 151 8.61 9.07 -4.69
N THR A 152 9.25 9.22 -5.81
CA THR A 152 10.29 10.23 -6.03
C THR A 152 9.67 11.63 -6.20
N GLU A 153 10.50 12.67 -6.22
CA GLU A 153 10.10 14.03 -6.61
C GLU A 153 9.18 14.77 -5.62
N VAL A 154 9.07 14.31 -4.38
CA VAL A 154 8.40 15.07 -3.33
C VAL A 154 9.36 16.12 -2.76
N PRO A 155 9.05 17.42 -2.89
CA PRO A 155 9.95 18.48 -2.44
C PRO A 155 10.31 18.36 -0.96
N GLY A 156 11.60 18.40 -0.63
CA GLY A 156 12.09 18.35 0.74
C GLY A 156 12.19 16.97 1.34
N VAL A 157 11.86 15.91 0.60
CA VAL A 157 12.01 14.51 1.05
C VAL A 157 13.32 13.91 0.52
N ASP A 158 14.19 13.47 1.43
CA ASP A 158 15.34 12.62 1.15
C ASP A 158 14.91 11.17 1.29
N LEU A 159 14.65 10.49 0.16
CA LEU A 159 14.17 9.11 0.16
C LEU A 159 15.19 8.12 0.73
N ALA A 160 16.50 8.36 0.61
CA ALA A 160 17.51 7.48 1.17
C ALA A 160 17.54 7.57 2.71
N ALA A 161 17.45 8.78 3.24
CA ALA A 161 17.32 9.00 4.69
C ALA A 161 16.01 8.41 5.22
N LEU A 162 14.89 8.66 4.53
CA LEU A 162 13.58 8.11 4.86
C LEU A 162 13.59 6.57 4.87
N ALA A 163 14.23 5.94 3.88
CA ALA A 163 14.33 4.48 3.80
C ALA A 163 14.95 3.87 5.07
N LEU A 164 16.05 4.48 5.56
CA LEU A 164 16.69 4.03 6.80
C LEU A 164 15.82 4.22 8.04
N GLU A 165 15.01 5.25 8.08
CA GLU A 165 14.06 5.47 9.18
C GLU A 165 12.91 4.47 9.15
N LEU A 166 12.37 4.17 7.97
CA LEU A 166 11.31 3.19 7.80
C LEU A 166 11.81 1.76 8.08
N GLU A 167 13.03 1.41 7.66
CA GLU A 167 13.67 0.15 8.02
C GLU A 167 13.79 -0.02 9.56
N ARG A 168 14.26 1.03 10.26
CA ARG A 168 14.32 1.03 11.74
C ARG A 168 12.94 0.94 12.40
N ALA A 169 11.91 1.43 11.72
CA ALA A 169 10.53 1.33 12.18
C ALA A 169 9.91 -0.06 11.94
N GLY A 170 10.53 -0.91 11.11
CA GLY A 170 10.08 -2.27 10.82
C GLY A 170 9.56 -2.49 9.39
N ALA A 171 9.85 -1.59 8.45
CA ALA A 171 9.56 -1.84 7.05
C ALA A 171 10.51 -2.89 6.46
N ASP A 172 9.97 -3.87 5.74
CA ASP A 172 10.74 -4.93 5.07
C ASP A 172 11.12 -4.56 3.64
N CYS A 173 10.34 -3.70 2.99
CA CYS A 173 10.63 -3.23 1.64
C CYS A 173 10.02 -1.87 1.33
N LEU A 174 10.61 -1.19 0.35
CA LEU A 174 10.07 0.00 -0.28
C LEU A 174 9.66 -0.32 -1.71
N HIS A 175 8.46 0.10 -2.07
CA HIS A 175 7.96 0.09 -3.43
C HIS A 175 8.08 1.53 -3.98
N VAL A 176 9.11 1.78 -4.77
CA VAL A 176 9.40 3.14 -5.24
C VAL A 176 8.72 3.39 -6.58
N ASP A 177 7.76 4.34 -6.60
CA ASP A 177 7.26 4.93 -7.83
C ASP A 177 8.31 5.93 -8.34
N ALA A 178 9.14 5.44 -9.27
CA ALA A 178 10.31 6.15 -9.80
C ALA A 178 10.12 6.54 -11.28
N MET A 179 8.89 6.74 -11.72
CA MET A 179 8.62 7.16 -13.09
C MET A 179 9.37 8.45 -13.40
N ASP A 180 10.18 8.44 -14.46
CA ASP A 180 11.05 9.55 -14.87
C ASP A 180 12.24 9.87 -13.92
N SER A 181 12.47 9.06 -12.88
CA SER A 181 13.50 9.29 -11.84
C SER A 181 14.20 8.00 -11.39
N GLU A 182 14.41 7.04 -12.26
CA GLU A 182 14.89 5.68 -11.92
C GLU A 182 16.25 5.68 -11.21
N ARG A 183 17.05 6.74 -11.35
CA ARG A 183 18.35 6.88 -10.68
C ARG A 183 18.24 6.88 -9.17
N VAL A 184 17.14 7.40 -8.61
CA VAL A 184 16.89 7.44 -7.16
C VAL A 184 16.85 6.05 -6.54
N VAL A 185 16.44 5.02 -7.30
CA VAL A 185 16.42 3.63 -6.82
C VAL A 185 17.81 3.13 -6.41
N ALA A 186 18.87 3.63 -7.04
CA ALA A 186 20.24 3.26 -6.68
C ALA A 186 20.69 3.89 -5.35
N ASP A 187 20.14 5.04 -4.99
CA ASP A 187 20.48 5.79 -3.76
C ASP A 187 19.74 5.22 -2.54
N VAL A 188 18.57 4.59 -2.75
CA VAL A 188 17.73 3.97 -1.71
C VAL A 188 18.12 2.51 -1.41
N ARG A 189 18.96 1.88 -2.23
CA ARG A 189 19.31 0.45 -2.19
C ARG A 189 20.32 0.06 -1.12
#